data_7637b1d4d84c02ec8aea81cdd237ec29
#
_entry.id   7637b1d4d84c02ec8aea81cdd237ec29
#
_cell.length_a   1.000
_cell.length_b   1.000
_cell.length_c   1.000
_cell.angle_alpha   90.00
_cell.angle_beta   90.00
_cell.angle_gamma   90.00
#
_symmetry.space_group_name_H-M   'P 1'
#
loop_
_entity.id
_entity.type
_entity.pdbx_description
1 polymer ?
#
loop_
_entity_poly.entity_id
_entity_poly.type
_entity_poly.pdbx_seq_one_letter_code
_entity_poly.pdbx_strand_id
1 'polypeptide(L)'
;EVNNVSGDSFVMEMCGNKSSWQIQVDSVDKIDLELVGGRIEADGYEVGVRTRLAWTFSGPADLTLYPSGKLLVKTEDKALAANIAQKHVNHWIRG
;
A
#
# COMPACT_ATOMS: atom_id res chain seq x y z
N GLU A 1 13.82 -2.86 -16.41
CA GLU A 1 13.43 -2.63 -16.15
C GLU A 1 12.74 -2.23 -15.97
N VAL A 2 12.75 -2.21 -15.95
CA VAL A 2 12.18 -1.72 -15.58
C VAL A 2 11.11 -1.65 -15.23
N ASN A 3 10.80 -1.62 -14.69
CA ASN A 3 9.81 -1.58 -14.11
C ASN A 3 9.42 -0.51 -13.56
N ASN A 4 9.70 0.30 -13.86
CA ASN A 4 9.53 1.39 -13.36
C ASN A 4 8.41 2.08 -13.75
N VAL A 5 7.66 2.49 -12.98
CA VAL A 5 6.52 3.10 -13.27
C VAL A 5 6.76 4.50 -13.39
N SER A 6 6.45 5.01 -14.43
CA SER A 6 6.59 6.30 -14.82
C SER A 6 6.49 7.32 -13.80
N GLY A 7 7.47 7.94 -13.49
CA GLY A 7 7.49 9.12 -12.69
C GLY A 7 7.26 8.90 -11.23
N ASP A 8 6.39 7.98 -10.92
CA ASP A 8 6.11 7.69 -9.56
C ASP A 8 6.76 6.43 -9.24
N SER A 9 7.92 6.50 -8.74
CA SER A 9 8.67 5.32 -8.45
C SER A 9 8.14 4.65 -7.22
N PHE A 10 7.96 3.38 -7.34
CA PHE A 10 7.73 2.57 -6.16
C PHE A 10 8.37 1.22 -6.41
N VAL A 11 8.66 0.52 -5.33
CA VAL A 11 9.23 -0.81 -5.39
C VAL A 11 8.25 -1.77 -4.77
N MET A 12 7.96 -2.85 -5.47
CA MET A 12 7.10 -3.90 -4.95
C MET A 12 7.92 -5.17 -4.82
N GLU A 13 8.06 -5.66 -3.61
CA GLU A 13 8.86 -6.84 -3.35
C GLU A 13 8.07 -7.90 -2.64
N MET A 14 8.32 -9.15 -3.00
CA MET A 14 7.71 -10.26 -2.30
C MET A 14 8.42 -10.46 -0.97
N CYS A 15 7.65 -10.53 0.10
CA CYS A 15 8.20 -10.69 1.43
C CYS A 15 8.06 -12.11 1.90
N GLY A 16 9.18 -12.73 2.18
CA GLY A 16 9.19 -14.04 2.81
C GLY A 16 8.60 -15.12 1.93
N ASN A 17 7.33 -15.40 2.12
CA ASN A 17 6.67 -16.40 1.30
C ASN A 17 5.89 -15.71 0.20
N LYS A 18 5.18 -16.46 -0.60
CA LYS A 18 4.54 -15.92 -1.79
C LYS A 18 3.23 -15.20 -1.53
N SER A 19 2.87 -15.03 -0.28
CA SER A 19 1.57 -14.47 0.05
C SER A 19 1.64 -13.04 0.60
N SER A 20 2.78 -12.40 0.53
CA SER A 20 2.91 -11.03 1.02
C SER A 20 3.78 -10.21 0.09
N TRP A 21 3.39 -8.95 -0.11
CA TRP A 21 4.12 -8.03 -0.97
C TRP A 21 4.34 -6.73 -0.21
N GLN A 22 5.54 -6.20 -0.31
CA GLN A 22 5.89 -4.94 0.33
C GLN A 22 6.01 -3.88 -0.76
N ILE A 23 5.29 -2.78 -0.60
CA ILE A 23 5.28 -1.70 -1.56
C ILE A 23 5.89 -0.48 -0.90
N GLN A 24 6.96 0.04 -1.47
CA GLN A 24 7.62 1.23 -0.97
C GLN A 24 7.58 2.32 -2.02
N VAL A 25 7.29 3.53 -1.60
CA VAL A 25 7.19 4.69 -2.49
C VAL A 25 8.42 5.56 -2.27
N ASP A 26 9.15 5.81 -3.35
CA ASP A 26 10.47 6.43 -3.25
C ASP A 26 10.48 7.87 -2.79
N SER A 27 9.53 8.65 -3.15
CA SER A 27 9.61 10.09 -2.91
C SER A 27 8.82 10.53 -1.69
N VAL A 28 8.54 9.61 -0.78
CA VAL A 28 7.73 9.91 0.39
C VAL A 28 8.51 9.59 1.65
N ASP A 29 8.68 10.57 2.52
CA ASP A 29 9.35 10.35 3.79
C ASP A 29 8.37 9.96 4.88
N LYS A 30 7.23 10.62 4.90
CA LYS A 30 6.26 10.40 5.95
C LYS A 30 4.88 10.77 5.44
N ILE A 31 3.88 10.00 5.79
CA ILE A 31 2.51 10.28 5.39
C ILE A 31 1.63 10.47 6.61
N ASP A 32 0.47 11.07 6.37
CA ASP A 32 -0.56 11.18 7.39
C ASP A 32 -1.43 9.94 7.32
N LEU A 33 -1.31 9.08 8.32
CA LEU A 33 -2.06 7.82 8.32
C LEU A 33 -3.57 8.05 8.26
N GLU A 34 -4.05 9.09 8.91
CA GLU A 34 -5.49 9.36 8.89
C GLU A 34 -5.97 9.77 7.50
N LEU A 35 -5.19 10.60 6.84
CA LEU A 35 -5.57 11.06 5.53
C LEU A 35 -5.51 9.93 4.49
N VAL A 36 -4.38 9.24 4.43
CA VAL A 36 -4.21 8.17 3.48
C VAL A 36 -5.10 6.99 3.83
N GLY A 37 -5.18 6.66 5.12
CA GLY A 37 -6.05 5.59 5.57
C GLY A 37 -7.51 5.84 5.25
N GLY A 38 -7.94 7.11 5.37
CA GLY A 38 -9.30 7.47 5.00
C GLY A 38 -9.58 7.27 3.53
N ARG A 39 -8.58 7.51 2.68
CA ARG A 39 -8.73 7.27 1.25
C ARG A 39 -8.85 5.79 0.94
N ILE A 40 -8.08 4.96 1.64
CA ILE A 40 -8.16 3.52 1.47
C ILE A 40 -9.55 3.01 1.89
N GLU A 41 -10.03 3.53 3.01
CA GLU A 41 -11.36 3.16 3.50
C GLU A 41 -12.44 3.57 2.50
N ALA A 42 -12.29 4.74 1.90
CA ALA A 42 -13.26 5.22 0.91
C ALA A 42 -13.30 4.35 -0.34
N ASP A 43 -12.23 3.63 -0.59
CA ASP A 43 -12.18 2.73 -1.74
C ASP A 43 -12.78 1.36 -1.46
N GLY A 44 -13.36 1.18 -0.29
CA GLY A 44 -14.09 -0.05 0.03
C GLY A 44 -13.40 -0.98 0.98
N TYR A 45 -12.29 -0.56 1.55
CA TYR A 45 -11.60 -1.37 2.55
C TYR A 45 -12.13 -1.06 3.94
N GLU A 46 -12.07 -2.05 4.79
CA GLU A 46 -12.53 -1.90 6.15
C GLU A 46 -11.34 -1.74 7.08
N VAL A 47 -11.35 -0.70 7.89
CA VAL A 47 -10.23 -0.44 8.80
C VAL A 47 -10.32 -1.37 9.99
N GLY A 48 -9.23 -2.06 10.28
CA GLY A 48 -9.14 -2.96 11.43
C GLY A 48 -8.51 -2.28 12.63
N VAL A 49 -7.20 -2.06 12.54
CA VAL A 49 -6.43 -1.49 13.63
C VAL A 49 -5.95 -0.10 13.23
N ARG A 50 -6.01 0.85 14.16
CA ARG A 50 -5.50 2.20 13.95
C ARG A 50 -4.56 2.53 15.08
N THR A 51 -3.29 2.64 14.76
CA THR A 51 -2.29 3.05 15.73
C THR A 51 -1.40 4.10 15.08
N ARG A 52 -0.52 4.68 15.86
CA ARG A 52 0.45 5.62 15.32
C ARG A 52 1.47 4.92 14.43
N LEU A 53 1.63 3.63 14.61
CA LEU A 53 2.68 2.88 13.93
C LEU A 53 2.19 2.21 12.66
N ALA A 54 0.90 1.93 12.57
CA ALA A 54 0.35 1.26 11.40
C ALA A 54 -1.16 1.20 11.47
N TRP A 55 -1.79 1.19 10.30
CA TRP A 55 -3.22 0.96 10.17
C TRP A 55 -3.39 -0.30 9.35
N THR A 56 -4.35 -1.13 9.72
CA THR A 56 -4.65 -2.36 8.97
C THR A 56 -6.02 -2.26 8.32
N PHE A 57 -6.16 -2.95 7.20
CA PHE A 57 -7.38 -2.90 6.40
C PHE A 57 -7.72 -4.29 5.91
N SER A 58 -9.00 -4.54 5.73
CA SER A 58 -9.50 -5.79 5.15
C SER A 58 -10.29 -5.47 3.91
N GLY A 59 -10.16 -6.31 2.91
CA GLY A 59 -10.87 -6.11 1.64
C GLY A 59 -10.48 -7.21 0.68
N PRO A 60 -10.29 -6.87 -0.60
CA PRO A 60 -9.82 -7.85 -1.57
C PRO A 60 -8.50 -8.49 -1.15
N ALA A 61 -7.69 -7.75 -0.38
CA ALA A 61 -6.49 -8.26 0.24
C ALA A 61 -6.34 -7.56 1.59
N ASP A 62 -5.60 -8.17 2.49
CA ASP A 62 -5.31 -7.53 3.78
C ASP A 62 -4.16 -6.56 3.59
N LEU A 63 -4.31 -5.36 4.09
CA LEU A 63 -3.31 -4.32 3.95
C LEU A 63 -2.83 -3.84 5.29
N THR A 64 -1.57 -3.40 5.34
CA THR A 64 -1.03 -2.69 6.50
C THR A 64 -0.30 -1.46 5.99
N LEU A 65 -0.72 -0.30 6.44
CA LEU A 65 -0.17 0.97 6.01
C LEU A 65 0.73 1.52 7.12
N TYR A 66 1.94 1.91 6.75
CA TYR A 66 2.92 2.44 7.70
C TYR A 66 3.14 3.93 7.49
N PRO A 67 3.57 4.66 8.53
CA PRO A 67 3.79 6.11 8.40
C PRO A 67 4.82 6.50 7.36
N SER A 68 5.72 5.60 7.02
CA SER A 68 6.72 5.86 6.00
C SER A 68 6.16 5.84 4.58
N GLY A 69 4.88 5.51 4.44
CA GLY A 69 4.26 5.35 3.14
C GLY A 69 4.30 3.93 2.63
N LYS A 70 4.99 3.05 3.34
CA LYS A 70 5.07 1.65 2.96
C LYS A 70 3.72 0.97 3.15
N LEU A 71 3.36 0.13 2.22
CA LEU A 71 2.13 -0.65 2.29
C LEU A 71 2.47 -2.13 2.16
N LEU A 72 1.98 -2.92 3.09
CA LEU A 72 2.14 -4.36 3.04
C LEU A 72 0.83 -4.96 2.54
N VAL A 73 0.90 -5.78 1.50
CA VAL A 73 -0.27 -6.41 0.91
C VAL A 73 -0.18 -7.91 1.07
N LYS A 74 -1.18 -8.50 1.69
CA LYS A 74 -1.20 -9.95 1.86
C LYS A 74 -2.12 -10.57 0.83
N THR A 75 -1.53 -11.10 -0.21
CA THR A 75 -2.26 -11.82 -1.26
C THR A 75 -1.28 -12.68 -2.04
N GLU A 76 -1.76 -13.78 -2.56
CA GLU A 76 -0.97 -14.62 -3.44
C GLU A 76 -1.09 -14.17 -4.90
N ASP A 77 -2.00 -13.26 -5.16
CA ASP A 77 -2.26 -12.81 -6.53
C ASP A 77 -1.37 -11.61 -6.84
N LYS A 78 -0.36 -11.83 -7.65
CA LYS A 78 0.58 -10.79 -8.03
C LYS A 78 -0.12 -9.66 -8.79
N ALA A 79 -1.07 -9.99 -9.63
CA ALA A 79 -1.78 -8.95 -10.40
C ALA A 79 -2.58 -8.05 -9.47
N LEU A 80 -3.22 -8.64 -8.47
CA LEU A 80 -3.94 -7.84 -7.49
C LEU A 80 -2.98 -6.97 -6.69
N ALA A 81 -1.85 -7.52 -6.29
CA ALA A 81 -0.85 -6.74 -5.55
C ALA A 81 -0.36 -5.56 -6.40
N ALA A 82 -0.13 -5.78 -7.68
CA ALA A 82 0.31 -4.71 -8.57
C ALA A 82 -0.75 -3.63 -8.74
N ASN A 83 -2.01 -4.03 -8.86
CA ASN A 83 -3.10 -3.07 -8.94
C ASN A 83 -3.21 -2.24 -7.67
N ILE A 84 -3.06 -2.87 -6.53
CA ILE A 84 -3.11 -2.17 -5.25
C ILE A 84 -1.92 -1.22 -5.14
N ALA A 85 -0.74 -1.64 -5.61
CA ALA A 85 0.43 -0.78 -5.58
C ALA A 85 0.23 0.48 -6.41
N GLN A 86 -0.32 0.33 -7.61
CA GLN A 86 -0.60 1.47 -8.47
C GLN A 86 -1.61 2.40 -7.83
N LYS A 87 -2.64 1.85 -7.24
CA LYS A 87 -3.66 2.65 -6.58
C LYS A 87 -3.08 3.38 -5.37
N HIS A 88 -2.22 2.71 -4.62
CA HIS A 88 -1.57 3.30 -3.47
C HIS A 88 -0.76 4.52 -3.88
N VAL A 89 0.04 4.39 -4.91
CA VAL A 89 0.90 5.48 -5.37
C VAL A 89 0.08 6.61 -5.99
N ASN A 90 -0.89 6.28 -6.82
CA ASN A 90 -1.60 7.28 -7.60
C ASN A 90 -2.78 7.93 -6.90
N HIS A 91 -3.42 7.20 -5.99
CA HIS A 91 -4.65 7.70 -5.37
C HIS A 91 -4.52 7.88 -3.87
N TRP A 92 -3.94 6.93 -3.19
CA TRP A 92 -3.95 6.98 -1.73
C TRP A 92 -2.88 7.93 -1.19
N ILE A 93 -1.68 7.84 -1.73
CA ILE A 93 -0.59 8.73 -1.31
C ILE A 93 -0.78 10.12 -1.89
N ARG A 94 -1.03 10.19 -3.18
CA ARG A 94 -1.12 11.47 -3.84
C ARG A 94 -2.48 12.12 -3.78
N GLY A 95 -3.50 11.31 -3.67
CA GLY A 95 -4.85 11.81 -3.60
C GLY A 95 -5.34 12.29 -4.92
#